data_dcce07855cfecf3efb53ddf7acad0c93
#
_entry.id   dcce07855cfecf3efb53ddf7acad0c93
#
_cell.length_a   1.000
_cell.length_b   1.000
_cell.length_c   1.000
_cell.angle_alpha   90.00
_cell.angle_beta   90.00
_cell.angle_gamma   90.00
#
_symmetry.space_group_name_H-M   'P 1'
#
loop_
_entity.id
_entity.type
_entity.pdbx_description
1 polymer ?
#
loop_
_entity_poly.entity_id
_entity_poly.type
_entity_poly.pdbx_seq_one_letter_code
_entity_poly.pdbx_strand_id
1 'polypeptide(L)'
;FQPSLGGTLHLSRTNAFFLGGGKALVNAYYRSAESHGIQIDYETFVESLDIEHGRFKSAQSRLPDGRKESIVAKTAIVASGGFESNRDWLREAWGPAADNFLIRGTRFNTGAVLRDLIAKGAATVGDPTQGHAVAVDARAPLYDGGIVTRIDCVSLGIVVNKNADRFYDEGEDFWPKRYAIWGRLVAQQPDQIAFSIIDHKARGRFMPPVFPGETAQSISELAVKLGLPPERLVSTVEQFNQAVRPGHFDHAVLDDCQTEGIHPAKTHWALPINEPPFTGYPLRPGITFTYLGLKVDHDMRVLMQGASGADHSENLFAAGEICAGNVLGKGYVAGVGMTIGTVFGRIAGRSAARAAGHRAQSA
;
A
#
# COMPACT_ATOMS: atom_id res chain seq x y z
N PHE A 1 -16.79 9.23 -10.10
CA PHE A 1 -17.52 9.49 -8.85
C PHE A 1 -18.35 8.25 -8.54
N GLN A 2 -17.98 7.53 -7.48
CA GLN A 2 -18.87 6.52 -6.94
C GLN A 2 -19.82 7.26 -5.98
N PRO A 3 -21.13 7.21 -6.18
CA PRO A 3 -22.07 7.72 -5.20
C PRO A 3 -21.81 7.02 -3.88
N SER A 4 -21.95 7.73 -2.77
CA SER A 4 -21.86 7.12 -1.44
C SER A 4 -22.84 5.95 -1.35
N LEU A 5 -22.39 4.81 -0.85
CA LEU A 5 -23.24 3.66 -0.61
C LEU A 5 -24.38 4.06 0.33
N GLY A 6 -25.61 4.13 -0.21
CA GLY A 6 -26.79 4.47 0.54
C GLY A 6 -26.85 5.92 1.08
N GLY A 7 -26.07 6.84 0.54
CA GLY A 7 -26.04 8.24 0.98
C GLY A 7 -25.32 8.50 2.31
N THR A 8 -24.67 7.49 2.88
CA THR A 8 -24.02 7.55 4.19
C THR A 8 -22.50 7.71 4.13
N LEU A 9 -21.89 7.51 2.97
CA LEU A 9 -20.44 7.57 2.79
C LEU A 9 -20.06 8.85 2.03
N HIS A 10 -19.56 9.84 2.74
CA HIS A 10 -18.94 11.02 2.14
C HIS A 10 -17.49 10.69 1.83
N LEU A 11 -17.21 10.25 0.60
CA LEU A 11 -15.84 10.15 0.11
C LEU A 11 -15.32 11.56 -0.18
N SER A 12 -14.13 11.86 0.33
CA SER A 12 -13.43 13.10 0.03
C SER A 12 -13.35 13.30 -1.49
N ARG A 13 -13.53 14.53 -1.96
CA ARG A 13 -13.47 14.89 -3.39
C ARG A 13 -12.11 14.64 -4.06
N THR A 14 -11.14 14.13 -3.31
CA THR A 14 -9.75 13.90 -3.76
C THR A 14 -9.53 12.57 -4.45
N ASN A 15 -10.47 11.61 -4.37
CA ASN A 15 -10.34 10.29 -4.96
C ASN A 15 -11.30 10.09 -6.13
N ALA A 16 -10.79 9.54 -7.23
CA ALA A 16 -11.58 9.00 -8.33
C ALA A 16 -11.47 7.47 -8.32
N PHE A 17 -12.55 6.79 -8.66
CA PHE A 17 -12.60 5.34 -8.75
C PHE A 17 -12.94 4.93 -10.18
N PHE A 18 -12.26 3.90 -10.69
CA PHE A 18 -12.61 3.31 -11.97
C PHE A 18 -13.93 2.55 -11.85
N LEU A 19 -14.85 2.81 -12.76
CA LEU A 19 -16.08 2.03 -12.85
C LEU A 19 -15.75 0.55 -13.13
N GLY A 20 -16.23 -0.34 -12.28
CA GLY A 20 -15.88 -1.77 -12.31
C GLY A 20 -14.53 -2.12 -11.69
N GLY A 21 -13.85 -1.15 -11.03
CA GLY A 21 -12.64 -1.36 -10.24
C GLY A 21 -11.42 -1.79 -11.05
N GLY A 22 -10.44 -2.36 -10.37
CA GLY A 22 -9.18 -2.82 -10.96
C GLY A 22 -9.36 -3.88 -12.04
N LYS A 23 -10.34 -4.77 -11.89
CA LYS A 23 -10.66 -5.79 -12.91
C LYS A 23 -11.04 -5.16 -14.25
N ALA A 24 -11.92 -4.17 -14.24
CA ALA A 24 -12.33 -3.50 -15.47
C ALA A 24 -11.18 -2.73 -16.13
N LEU A 25 -10.33 -2.08 -15.32
CA LEU A 25 -9.15 -1.37 -15.79
C LEU A 25 -8.16 -2.33 -16.46
N VAL A 26 -7.78 -3.42 -15.80
CA VAL A 26 -6.83 -4.41 -16.33
C VAL A 26 -7.38 -5.06 -17.61
N ASN A 27 -8.66 -5.43 -17.63
CA ASN A 27 -9.30 -5.98 -18.83
C ASN A 27 -9.31 -4.96 -20.01
N ALA A 28 -9.44 -3.67 -19.71
CA ALA A 28 -9.34 -2.63 -20.75
C ALA A 28 -7.91 -2.55 -21.33
N TYR A 29 -6.88 -2.67 -20.49
CA TYR A 29 -5.48 -2.71 -20.96
C TYR A 29 -5.20 -3.95 -21.80
N TYR A 30 -5.66 -5.14 -21.39
CA TYR A 30 -5.51 -6.37 -22.19
C TYR A 30 -6.17 -6.22 -23.58
N ARG A 31 -7.42 -5.78 -23.63
CA ARG A 31 -8.10 -5.52 -24.93
C ARG A 31 -7.34 -4.52 -25.80
N SER A 32 -6.78 -3.48 -25.18
CA SER A 32 -5.96 -2.50 -25.91
C SER A 32 -4.67 -3.14 -26.44
N ALA A 33 -3.98 -3.94 -25.64
CA ALA A 33 -2.79 -4.64 -26.07
C ALA A 33 -3.07 -5.58 -27.25
N GLU A 34 -4.12 -6.38 -27.16
CA GLU A 34 -4.58 -7.28 -28.22
C GLU A 34 -4.91 -6.51 -29.52
N SER A 35 -5.64 -5.38 -29.41
CA SER A 35 -6.01 -4.56 -30.57
C SER A 35 -4.80 -3.91 -31.26
N HIS A 36 -3.67 -3.76 -30.56
CA HIS A 36 -2.43 -3.26 -31.11
C HIS A 36 -1.44 -4.36 -31.51
N GLY A 37 -1.86 -5.64 -31.47
CA GLY A 37 -1.03 -6.78 -31.84
C GLY A 37 0.14 -7.02 -30.88
N ILE A 38 0.03 -6.58 -29.62
CA ILE A 38 1.06 -6.85 -28.61
C ILE A 38 0.93 -8.31 -28.18
N GLN A 39 2.02 -9.06 -28.28
CA GLN A 39 2.09 -10.43 -27.79
C GLN A 39 2.13 -10.41 -26.25
N ILE A 40 1.34 -11.27 -25.63
CA ILE A 40 1.28 -11.44 -24.18
C ILE A 40 1.55 -12.92 -23.88
N ASP A 41 2.66 -13.19 -23.20
CA ASP A 41 3.04 -14.54 -22.79
C ASP A 41 2.66 -14.74 -21.31
N TYR A 42 1.61 -15.53 -21.08
CA TYR A 42 1.11 -15.85 -19.75
C TYR A 42 1.96 -16.95 -19.10
N GLU A 43 1.89 -17.02 -17.76
CA GLU A 43 2.57 -18.03 -16.95
C GLU A 43 4.08 -18.12 -17.22
N THR A 44 4.66 -17.04 -17.74
CA THR A 44 6.07 -16.92 -18.10
C THR A 44 6.81 -16.11 -17.07
N PHE A 45 7.73 -16.73 -16.33
CA PHE A 45 8.44 -16.10 -15.23
C PHE A 45 9.83 -15.64 -15.69
N VAL A 46 10.08 -14.33 -15.67
CA VAL A 46 11.40 -13.76 -15.94
C VAL A 46 12.29 -13.95 -14.70
N GLU A 47 13.34 -14.75 -14.83
CA GLU A 47 14.27 -15.08 -13.76
C GLU A 47 15.42 -14.06 -13.64
N SER A 48 15.96 -13.60 -14.78
CA SER A 48 17.07 -12.65 -14.84
C SER A 48 17.11 -11.90 -16.17
N LEU A 49 17.91 -10.82 -16.20
CA LEU A 49 18.16 -10.03 -17.39
C LEU A 49 19.66 -10.07 -17.71
N ASP A 50 20.03 -10.40 -18.94
CA ASP A 50 21.42 -10.32 -19.37
C ASP A 50 21.78 -8.87 -19.66
N ILE A 51 22.72 -8.34 -18.87
CA ILE A 51 23.22 -6.98 -18.96
C ILE A 51 24.72 -7.02 -19.22
N GLU A 52 25.16 -6.40 -20.30
CA GLU A 52 26.58 -6.26 -20.65
C GLU A 52 26.93 -4.78 -20.76
N HIS A 53 27.90 -4.33 -19.99
CA HIS A 53 28.33 -2.93 -19.96
C HIS A 53 27.18 -1.93 -19.79
N GLY A 54 26.25 -2.23 -18.87
CA GLY A 54 25.08 -1.43 -18.60
C GLY A 54 23.97 -1.49 -19.68
N ARG A 55 24.10 -2.38 -20.68
CA ARG A 55 23.19 -2.51 -21.79
C ARG A 55 22.44 -3.84 -21.73
N PHE A 56 21.12 -3.81 -21.80
CA PHE A 56 20.27 -5.00 -21.88
C PHE A 56 20.49 -5.75 -23.20
N LYS A 57 20.54 -7.08 -23.12
CA LYS A 57 20.70 -8.01 -24.26
C LYS A 57 19.50 -8.94 -24.39
N SER A 58 19.14 -9.62 -23.31
CA SER A 58 18.06 -10.59 -23.30
C SER A 58 17.45 -10.73 -21.91
N ALA A 59 16.25 -11.31 -21.85
CA ALA A 59 15.62 -11.76 -20.63
C ALA A 59 15.60 -13.29 -20.58
N GLN A 60 16.01 -13.86 -19.47
CA GLN A 60 15.92 -15.30 -19.24
C GLN A 60 14.60 -15.61 -18.55
N SER A 61 13.75 -16.36 -19.19
CA SER A 61 12.44 -16.73 -18.68
C SER A 61 12.29 -18.23 -18.49
N ARG A 62 11.41 -18.60 -17.58
CA ARG A 62 10.98 -19.98 -17.34
C ARG A 62 9.51 -20.12 -17.67
N LEU A 63 9.23 -21.08 -18.54
CA LEU A 63 7.89 -21.44 -19.00
C LEU A 63 7.18 -22.35 -17.99
N PRO A 64 5.85 -22.57 -18.11
CA PRO A 64 5.08 -23.42 -17.23
C PRO A 64 5.57 -24.87 -17.13
N ASP A 65 6.12 -25.39 -18.22
CA ASP A 65 6.69 -26.74 -18.30
C ASP A 65 8.13 -26.85 -17.74
N GLY A 66 8.66 -25.73 -17.19
CA GLY A 66 10.01 -25.65 -16.61
C GLY A 66 11.12 -25.37 -17.62
N ARG A 67 10.84 -25.34 -18.92
CA ARG A 67 11.84 -24.96 -19.94
C ARG A 67 12.28 -23.51 -19.74
N LYS A 68 13.56 -23.27 -20.03
CA LYS A 68 14.11 -21.91 -20.06
C LYS A 68 14.16 -21.39 -21.48
N GLU A 69 13.85 -20.10 -21.61
CA GLU A 69 13.87 -19.39 -22.88
C GLU A 69 14.60 -18.07 -22.74
N SER A 70 15.38 -17.69 -23.73
CA SER A 70 16.03 -16.39 -23.82
C SER A 70 15.27 -15.49 -24.80
N ILE A 71 14.71 -14.41 -24.28
CA ILE A 71 13.97 -13.43 -25.08
C ILE A 71 14.91 -12.29 -25.43
N VAL A 72 15.34 -12.21 -26.68
CA VAL A 72 16.19 -11.15 -27.21
C VAL A 72 15.34 -9.99 -27.68
N ALA A 73 15.68 -8.78 -27.25
CA ALA A 73 15.00 -7.56 -27.69
C ALA A 73 15.97 -6.37 -27.76
N LYS A 74 15.63 -5.37 -28.57
CA LYS A 74 16.42 -4.13 -28.68
C LYS A 74 16.37 -3.30 -27.41
N THR A 75 15.23 -3.29 -26.72
CA THR A 75 14.97 -2.54 -25.50
C THR A 75 14.13 -3.38 -24.54
N ALA A 76 14.21 -3.08 -23.24
CA ALA A 76 13.33 -3.66 -22.24
C ALA A 76 12.75 -2.58 -21.32
N ILE A 77 11.52 -2.78 -20.88
CA ILE A 77 10.89 -2.00 -19.83
C ILE A 77 10.56 -2.94 -18.69
N VAL A 78 11.19 -2.77 -17.54
CA VAL A 78 10.88 -3.55 -16.35
C VAL A 78 9.73 -2.87 -15.57
N ALA A 79 8.64 -3.62 -15.40
CA ALA A 79 7.45 -3.20 -14.69
C ALA A 79 6.98 -4.32 -13.72
N SER A 80 7.94 -5.02 -13.13
CA SER A 80 7.76 -6.27 -12.38
C SER A 80 7.34 -6.08 -10.93
N GLY A 81 6.97 -4.85 -10.54
CA GLY A 81 6.53 -4.55 -9.19
C GLY A 81 7.66 -4.47 -8.16
N GLY A 82 7.28 -4.47 -6.88
CA GLY A 82 8.19 -4.47 -5.75
C GLY A 82 8.47 -5.88 -5.21
N PHE A 83 8.68 -5.98 -3.88
CA PHE A 83 9.00 -7.24 -3.22
C PHE A 83 8.10 -7.55 -2.02
N GLU A 84 6.92 -6.95 -1.94
CA GLU A 84 5.99 -7.09 -0.81
C GLU A 84 5.54 -8.52 -0.56
N SER A 85 5.64 -9.42 -1.54
CA SER A 85 5.34 -10.86 -1.38
C SER A 85 6.56 -11.71 -1.05
N ASN A 86 7.76 -11.12 -0.97
CA ASN A 86 8.98 -11.81 -0.56
C ASN A 86 9.19 -11.62 0.95
N ARG A 87 8.70 -12.58 1.74
CA ARG A 87 8.76 -12.51 3.20
C ARG A 87 10.18 -12.46 3.75
N ASP A 88 11.13 -13.16 3.10
CA ASP A 88 12.53 -13.13 3.53
C ASP A 88 13.14 -11.75 3.30
N TRP A 89 12.87 -11.13 2.17
CA TRP A 89 13.32 -9.76 1.91
C TRP A 89 12.62 -8.73 2.79
N LEU A 90 11.33 -8.90 3.05
CA LEU A 90 10.64 -8.06 4.03
C LEU A 90 11.25 -8.23 5.43
N ARG A 91 11.64 -9.46 5.82
CA ARG A 91 12.29 -9.72 7.11
C ARG A 91 13.69 -9.09 7.19
N GLU A 92 14.45 -9.04 6.09
CA GLU A 92 15.72 -8.30 6.02
C GLU A 92 15.53 -6.81 6.36
N ALA A 93 14.42 -6.21 5.91
CA ALA A 93 14.14 -4.78 6.09
C ALA A 93 13.38 -4.46 7.40
N TRP A 94 12.39 -5.28 7.77
CA TRP A 94 11.43 -5.01 8.87
C TRP A 94 11.68 -5.88 10.10
N GLY A 95 12.61 -6.82 10.03
CA GLY A 95 12.84 -7.79 11.10
C GLY A 95 11.68 -8.78 11.25
N PRO A 96 11.53 -9.43 12.44
CA PRO A 96 10.53 -10.48 12.70
C PRO A 96 9.07 -10.00 12.51
N ALA A 97 8.81 -8.70 12.57
CA ALA A 97 7.47 -8.15 12.36
C ALA A 97 6.89 -8.52 10.98
N ALA A 98 7.76 -8.73 9.98
CA ALA A 98 7.36 -9.13 8.63
C ALA A 98 6.60 -10.47 8.58
N ASP A 99 6.79 -11.35 9.57
CA ASP A 99 6.08 -12.63 9.65
C ASP A 99 4.58 -12.48 9.86
N ASN A 100 4.17 -11.37 10.43
CA ASN A 100 2.78 -11.02 10.69
C ASN A 100 2.17 -10.10 9.62
N PHE A 101 2.90 -9.77 8.56
CA PHE A 101 2.36 -8.97 7.47
C PHE A 101 1.40 -9.80 6.63
N LEU A 102 0.24 -9.23 6.36
CA LEU A 102 -0.66 -9.69 5.33
C LEU A 102 -0.26 -9.03 4.00
N ILE A 103 -0.28 -9.78 2.92
CA ILE A 103 0.09 -9.28 1.61
C ILE A 103 -1.17 -8.81 0.92
N ARG A 104 -1.36 -7.50 0.88
CA ARG A 104 -2.51 -6.88 0.22
C ARG A 104 -2.21 -6.72 -1.26
N GLY A 105 -2.30 -7.83 -1.98
CA GLY A 105 -1.96 -7.92 -3.40
C GLY A 105 -1.75 -9.36 -3.85
N THR A 106 -0.91 -9.52 -4.88
CA THR A 106 -0.58 -10.81 -5.45
C THR A 106 0.62 -11.47 -4.76
N ARG A 107 0.66 -12.80 -4.75
CA ARG A 107 1.82 -13.58 -4.30
C ARG A 107 3.03 -13.52 -5.25
N PHE A 108 2.90 -12.89 -6.41
CA PHE A 108 3.92 -12.90 -7.47
C PHE A 108 4.90 -11.72 -7.42
N ASN A 109 4.61 -10.66 -6.66
CA ASN A 109 5.53 -9.53 -6.48
C ASN A 109 6.65 -9.88 -5.49
N THR A 110 7.57 -10.72 -5.95
CA THR A 110 8.68 -11.26 -5.12
C THR A 110 9.98 -10.49 -5.26
N GLY A 111 10.02 -9.49 -6.16
CA GLY A 111 11.21 -8.68 -6.41
C GLY A 111 12.32 -9.39 -7.16
N ALA A 112 12.05 -10.51 -7.84
CA ALA A 112 13.08 -11.30 -8.52
C ALA A 112 13.91 -10.46 -9.50
N VAL A 113 13.25 -9.74 -10.42
CA VAL A 113 13.92 -8.87 -11.40
C VAL A 113 14.61 -7.68 -10.72
N LEU A 114 14.00 -7.09 -9.68
CA LEU A 114 14.63 -6.02 -8.92
C LEU A 114 15.92 -6.48 -8.25
N ARG A 115 15.90 -7.63 -7.58
CA ARG A 115 17.09 -8.20 -6.92
C ARG A 115 18.18 -8.58 -7.93
N ASP A 116 17.81 -9.14 -9.08
CA ASP A 116 18.75 -9.45 -10.18
C ASP A 116 19.45 -8.19 -10.69
N LEU A 117 18.71 -7.12 -10.94
CA LEU A 117 19.27 -5.84 -11.40
C LEU A 117 20.16 -5.17 -10.36
N ILE A 118 19.78 -5.21 -9.07
CA ILE A 118 20.63 -4.71 -7.98
C ILE A 118 21.97 -5.48 -7.96
N ALA A 119 21.92 -6.80 -8.06
CA ALA A 119 23.12 -7.65 -8.09
C ALA A 119 24.01 -7.35 -9.32
N LYS A 120 23.45 -6.84 -10.40
CA LYS A 120 24.16 -6.41 -11.62
C LYS A 120 24.57 -4.94 -11.64
N GLY A 121 24.45 -4.26 -10.49
CA GLY A 121 24.92 -2.89 -10.31
C GLY A 121 23.89 -1.82 -10.69
N ALA A 122 22.60 -2.14 -10.77
CA ALA A 122 21.60 -1.09 -10.89
C ALA A 122 21.56 -0.20 -9.63
N ALA A 123 21.54 1.11 -9.83
CA ALA A 123 21.41 2.06 -8.75
C ALA A 123 19.99 1.98 -8.16
N THR A 124 19.91 2.09 -6.82
CA THR A 124 18.65 2.02 -6.09
C THR A 124 18.28 3.37 -5.47
N VAL A 125 17.00 3.52 -5.17
CA VAL A 125 16.42 4.65 -4.45
C VAL A 125 15.25 4.16 -3.61
N GLY A 126 14.97 4.87 -2.52
CA GLY A 126 13.92 4.51 -1.57
C GLY A 126 14.44 3.70 -0.39
N ASP A 127 13.69 3.77 0.69
CA ASP A 127 14.01 3.09 1.95
C ASP A 127 13.27 1.74 1.99
N PRO A 128 13.96 0.61 2.17
CA PRO A 128 13.34 -0.72 2.22
C PRO A 128 12.39 -0.89 3.41
N THR A 129 12.55 -0.06 4.46
CA THR A 129 11.67 -0.07 5.65
C THR A 129 10.44 0.82 5.47
N GLN A 130 10.28 1.47 4.33
CA GLN A 130 9.13 2.29 3.98
C GLN A 130 8.27 1.60 2.92
N GLY A 131 6.97 1.80 3.00
CA GLY A 131 6.03 1.16 2.10
C GLY A 131 4.61 1.67 2.30
N HIS A 132 3.75 1.33 1.37
CA HIS A 132 2.31 1.47 1.52
C HIS A 132 1.79 0.28 2.32
N ALA A 133 1.65 0.47 3.63
CA ALA A 133 1.17 -0.55 4.53
C ALA A 133 -0.05 -0.03 5.32
N VAL A 134 -1.17 -0.72 5.20
CA VAL A 134 -2.47 -0.33 5.78
C VAL A 134 -2.83 -1.22 6.96
N ALA A 135 -3.75 -0.76 7.80
CA ALA A 135 -4.39 -1.60 8.78
C ALA A 135 -5.44 -2.50 8.09
N VAL A 136 -5.17 -3.79 8.07
CA VAL A 136 -6.05 -4.82 7.49
C VAL A 136 -6.68 -5.62 8.63
N ASP A 137 -7.90 -6.07 8.46
CA ASP A 137 -8.53 -6.99 9.39
C ASP A 137 -7.63 -8.21 9.63
N ALA A 138 -7.30 -8.50 10.88
CA ALA A 138 -6.37 -9.56 11.23
C ALA A 138 -6.86 -10.97 10.85
N ARG A 139 -8.13 -11.11 10.51
CA ARG A 139 -8.77 -12.36 10.05
C ARG A 139 -8.66 -12.55 8.54
N ALA A 140 -8.15 -11.55 7.80
CA ALA A 140 -7.93 -11.66 6.37
C ALA A 140 -6.89 -12.74 6.03
N PRO A 141 -6.98 -13.40 4.86
CA PRO A 141 -5.98 -14.37 4.43
C PRO A 141 -4.62 -13.70 4.16
N LEU A 142 -3.55 -14.51 4.18
CA LEU A 142 -2.19 -14.02 3.95
C LEU A 142 -2.07 -13.19 2.66
N TYR A 143 -2.69 -13.64 1.58
CA TYR A 143 -2.78 -12.91 0.32
C TYR A 143 -4.21 -12.40 0.16
N ASP A 144 -4.36 -11.09 0.29
CA ASP A 144 -5.65 -10.42 0.21
C ASP A 144 -5.58 -9.25 -0.78
N GLY A 145 -6.16 -9.43 -1.96
CA GLY A 145 -6.22 -8.40 -2.99
C GLY A 145 -7.34 -7.36 -2.77
N GLY A 146 -8.15 -7.52 -1.73
CA GLY A 146 -9.35 -6.73 -1.51
C GLY A 146 -9.11 -5.37 -0.88
N ILE A 147 -9.93 -4.40 -1.26
CA ILE A 147 -10.01 -3.11 -0.58
C ILE A 147 -10.86 -3.20 0.70
N VAL A 148 -11.76 -4.16 0.74
CA VAL A 148 -12.79 -4.30 1.78
C VAL A 148 -12.31 -4.95 3.08
N THR A 149 -11.10 -5.49 3.10
CA THR A 149 -10.43 -5.98 4.32
C THR A 149 -9.61 -4.90 5.01
N ARG A 150 -9.34 -3.77 4.36
CA ARG A 150 -8.80 -2.58 5.01
C ARG A 150 -9.85 -2.01 5.95
N ILE A 151 -9.45 -1.68 7.16
CA ILE A 151 -10.35 -1.11 8.17
C ILE A 151 -10.26 0.41 8.12
N ASP A 152 -11.33 1.05 7.66
CA ASP A 152 -11.41 2.49 7.40
C ASP A 152 -12.06 3.31 8.54
N CYS A 153 -12.37 2.69 9.69
CA CYS A 153 -12.95 3.37 10.84
C CYS A 153 -11.92 3.97 11.82
N VAL A 154 -10.64 3.85 11.53
CA VAL A 154 -9.55 4.30 12.42
C VAL A 154 -9.73 5.74 12.89
N SER A 155 -10.01 6.67 11.99
CA SER A 155 -10.20 8.09 12.32
C SER A 155 -11.50 8.38 13.09
N LEU A 156 -12.45 7.44 13.12
CA LEU A 156 -13.77 7.61 13.77
C LEU A 156 -13.83 7.07 15.20
N GLY A 157 -12.74 6.51 15.71
CA GLY A 157 -12.63 5.97 17.06
C GLY A 157 -11.22 6.14 17.60
N ILE A 158 -10.76 5.14 18.35
CA ILE A 158 -9.38 5.01 18.82
C ILE A 158 -8.78 3.70 18.35
N VAL A 159 -7.45 3.63 18.32
CA VAL A 159 -6.71 2.39 18.06
C VAL A 159 -5.82 2.08 19.25
N VAL A 160 -5.96 0.88 19.76
CA VAL A 160 -5.15 0.37 20.88
C VAL A 160 -4.34 -0.85 20.46
N ASN A 161 -3.18 -1.04 21.08
CA ASN A 161 -2.38 -2.26 20.95
C ASN A 161 -2.95 -3.40 21.82
N LYS A 162 -2.28 -4.55 21.83
CA LYS A 162 -2.74 -5.71 22.64
C LYS A 162 -2.75 -5.47 24.17
N ASN A 163 -2.04 -4.45 24.65
CA ASN A 163 -2.04 -4.03 26.04
C ASN A 163 -3.16 -3.02 26.34
N ALA A 164 -4.03 -2.74 25.36
CA ALA A 164 -5.07 -1.73 25.39
C ALA A 164 -4.57 -0.27 25.53
N ASP A 165 -3.32 0.00 25.08
CA ASP A 165 -2.74 1.35 25.06
C ASP A 165 -2.90 1.98 23.68
N ARG A 166 -3.32 3.24 23.61
CA ARG A 166 -3.24 4.06 22.39
C ARG A 166 -1.78 4.35 22.08
N PHE A 167 -1.42 4.45 20.79
CA PHE A 167 -0.03 4.61 20.37
C PHE A 167 0.18 5.66 19.27
N TYR A 168 -0.87 6.20 18.70
CA TYR A 168 -0.77 7.22 17.65
C TYR A 168 -2.00 8.14 17.62
N ASP A 169 -1.91 9.25 16.90
CA ASP A 169 -3.00 10.18 16.62
C ASP A 169 -3.86 9.68 15.46
N GLU A 170 -5.04 9.18 15.72
CA GLU A 170 -5.98 8.68 14.72
C GLU A 170 -6.59 9.81 13.87
N GLY A 171 -6.45 11.05 14.31
CA GLY A 171 -6.98 12.26 13.68
C GLY A 171 -5.93 13.16 13.05
N GLU A 172 -4.69 12.73 12.85
CA GLU A 172 -3.56 13.56 12.42
C GLU A 172 -3.81 14.33 11.10
N ASP A 173 -4.43 13.70 10.12
CA ASP A 173 -4.74 14.31 8.81
C ASP A 173 -5.82 13.48 8.10
N PHE A 174 -6.30 13.95 6.96
CA PHE A 174 -7.30 13.25 6.14
C PHE A 174 -6.93 11.79 5.90
N TRP A 175 -7.91 10.91 6.08
CA TRP A 175 -7.74 9.46 5.92
C TRP A 175 -7.07 9.06 4.60
N PRO A 176 -7.41 9.63 3.41
CA PRO A 176 -6.73 9.34 2.15
C PRO A 176 -5.22 9.63 2.12
N LYS A 177 -4.71 10.42 3.06
CA LYS A 177 -3.27 10.69 3.20
C LYS A 177 -2.62 9.81 4.28
N ARG A 178 -3.38 9.30 5.25
CA ARG A 178 -2.84 8.64 6.45
C ARG A 178 -3.10 7.15 6.52
N TYR A 179 -4.12 6.63 5.83
CA TYR A 179 -4.46 5.20 5.90
C TYR A 179 -3.26 4.27 5.61
N ALA A 180 -2.34 4.71 4.76
CA ALA A 180 -1.21 3.90 4.30
C ALA A 180 0.00 3.86 5.25
N ILE A 181 -0.05 4.55 6.39
CA ILE A 181 0.97 4.45 7.44
C ILE A 181 0.56 3.49 8.56
N TRP A 182 -0.74 3.18 8.67
CA TRP A 182 -1.27 2.43 9.80
C TRP A 182 -0.77 0.98 9.87
N GLY A 183 -0.48 0.35 8.73
CA GLY A 183 0.16 -0.97 8.73
C GLY A 183 1.54 -0.93 9.39
N ARG A 184 2.34 0.11 9.12
CA ARG A 184 3.64 0.29 9.76
C ARG A 184 3.51 0.58 11.25
N LEU A 185 2.55 1.41 11.65
CA LEU A 185 2.30 1.70 13.06
C LEU A 185 1.90 0.44 13.83
N VAL A 186 1.05 -0.41 13.25
CA VAL A 186 0.67 -1.70 13.82
C VAL A 186 1.87 -2.65 13.87
N ALA A 187 2.75 -2.65 12.84
CA ALA A 187 3.96 -3.48 12.83
C ALA A 187 4.93 -3.17 13.97
N GLN A 188 4.87 -1.97 14.53
CA GLN A 188 5.69 -1.53 15.66
C GLN A 188 5.08 -1.90 17.03
N GLN A 189 3.85 -2.41 17.05
CA GLN A 189 3.17 -2.77 18.29
C GLN A 189 3.51 -4.21 18.73
N PRO A 190 3.37 -4.52 20.04
CA PRO A 190 3.55 -5.88 20.52
C PRO A 190 2.72 -6.89 19.73
N ASP A 191 3.32 -8.00 19.33
CA ASP A 191 2.75 -9.06 18.48
C ASP A 191 2.22 -8.57 17.12
N GLN A 192 2.56 -7.34 16.72
CA GLN A 192 2.11 -6.71 15.47
C GLN A 192 0.59 -6.81 15.29
N ILE A 193 -0.12 -6.57 16.39
CA ILE A 193 -1.58 -6.52 16.40
C ILE A 193 -2.06 -5.24 17.08
N ALA A 194 -3.16 -4.69 16.59
CA ALA A 194 -3.88 -3.58 17.19
C ALA A 194 -5.39 -3.80 17.06
N PHE A 195 -6.17 -2.93 17.66
CA PHE A 195 -7.63 -3.01 17.65
C PHE A 195 -8.21 -1.62 17.46
N SER A 196 -9.04 -1.46 16.44
CA SER A 196 -9.83 -0.24 16.27
C SER A 196 -11.11 -0.36 17.08
N ILE A 197 -11.35 0.61 17.96
CA ILE A 197 -12.51 0.66 18.86
C ILE A 197 -13.37 1.84 18.48
N ILE A 198 -14.62 1.59 18.14
CA ILE A 198 -15.62 2.59 17.79
C ILE A 198 -16.91 2.36 18.59
N ASP A 199 -17.75 3.37 18.64
CA ASP A 199 -19.10 3.25 19.17
C ASP A 199 -20.18 3.34 18.07
N HIS A 200 -21.44 3.38 18.48
CA HIS A 200 -22.59 3.43 17.59
C HIS A 200 -22.54 4.61 16.60
N LYS A 201 -22.04 5.78 17.02
CA LYS A 201 -21.97 6.99 16.19
C LYS A 201 -21.13 6.85 14.93
N ALA A 202 -20.13 5.98 14.95
CA ALA A 202 -19.25 5.72 13.80
C ALA A 202 -19.85 4.74 12.78
N ARG A 203 -20.89 3.98 13.15
CA ARG A 203 -21.47 2.96 12.27
C ARG A 203 -22.07 3.58 11.01
N GLY A 204 -21.78 2.96 9.85
CA GLY A 204 -22.24 3.44 8.55
C GLY A 204 -21.50 4.66 8.00
N ARG A 205 -20.46 5.16 8.69
CA ARG A 205 -19.67 6.32 8.25
C ARG A 205 -18.36 5.93 7.54
N PHE A 206 -18.07 4.65 7.38
CA PHE A 206 -16.88 4.14 6.71
C PHE A 206 -17.25 2.96 5.79
N MET A 207 -16.29 2.57 4.94
CA MET A 207 -16.47 1.44 4.03
C MET A 207 -16.83 0.18 4.83
N PRO A 208 -17.95 -0.51 4.52
CA PRO A 208 -18.32 -1.73 5.24
C PRO A 208 -17.21 -2.79 5.14
N PRO A 209 -16.71 -3.31 6.26
CA PRO A 209 -15.71 -4.38 6.25
C PRO A 209 -16.33 -5.71 5.85
N VAL A 210 -15.51 -6.62 5.31
CA VAL A 210 -15.95 -8.00 4.96
C VAL A 210 -16.30 -8.78 6.20
N PHE A 211 -15.49 -8.64 7.25
CA PHE A 211 -15.73 -9.34 8.51
C PHE A 211 -16.45 -8.40 9.47
N PRO A 212 -17.59 -8.81 10.03
CA PRO A 212 -18.25 -8.04 11.07
C PRO A 212 -17.33 -7.81 12.26
N GLY A 213 -17.35 -6.61 12.83
CA GLY A 213 -16.65 -6.31 14.07
C GLY A 213 -17.29 -7.05 15.25
N GLU A 214 -16.45 -7.33 16.27
CA GLU A 214 -16.97 -7.79 17.56
C GLU A 214 -17.78 -6.66 18.19
N THR A 215 -18.97 -6.98 18.70
CA THR A 215 -19.88 -5.98 19.27
C THR A 215 -20.27 -6.33 20.71
N ALA A 216 -20.40 -5.31 21.55
CA ALA A 216 -20.80 -5.46 22.95
C ALA A 216 -21.57 -4.25 23.47
N GLN A 217 -22.28 -4.41 24.58
CA GLN A 217 -23.00 -3.31 25.23
C GLN A 217 -22.14 -2.52 26.20
N SER A 218 -20.97 -3.05 26.59
CA SER A 218 -19.99 -2.36 27.42
C SER A 218 -18.58 -2.52 26.85
N ILE A 219 -17.68 -1.58 27.19
CA ILE A 219 -16.26 -1.66 26.81
C ILE A 219 -15.58 -2.87 27.45
N SER A 220 -15.96 -3.23 28.69
CA SER A 220 -15.43 -4.41 29.37
C SER A 220 -15.78 -5.71 28.62
N GLU A 221 -17.03 -5.89 28.21
CA GLU A 221 -17.46 -7.05 27.40
C GLU A 221 -16.74 -7.07 26.04
N LEU A 222 -16.58 -5.91 25.39
CA LEU A 222 -15.86 -5.80 24.15
C LEU A 222 -14.41 -6.23 24.30
N ALA A 223 -13.76 -5.80 25.37
CA ALA A 223 -12.38 -6.19 25.68
C ALA A 223 -12.24 -7.71 25.80
N VAL A 224 -13.15 -8.39 26.51
CA VAL A 224 -13.15 -9.86 26.64
C VAL A 224 -13.26 -10.52 25.27
N LYS A 225 -14.18 -10.05 24.40
CA LYS A 225 -14.36 -10.61 23.05
C LYS A 225 -13.13 -10.43 22.16
N LEU A 226 -12.41 -9.33 22.34
CA LEU A 226 -11.19 -9.02 21.58
C LEU A 226 -9.91 -9.65 22.19
N GLY A 227 -9.99 -10.27 23.37
CA GLY A 227 -8.83 -10.80 24.09
C GLY A 227 -7.93 -9.70 24.65
N LEU A 228 -8.49 -8.53 24.95
CA LEU A 228 -7.79 -7.40 25.57
C LEU A 228 -7.98 -7.38 27.08
N PRO A 229 -7.05 -6.77 27.87
CA PRO A 229 -7.22 -6.56 29.29
C PRO A 229 -8.43 -5.64 29.58
N PRO A 230 -9.53 -6.14 30.21
CA PRO A 230 -10.77 -5.38 30.30
C PRO A 230 -10.64 -4.08 31.09
N GLU A 231 -10.01 -4.14 32.26
CA GLU A 231 -9.82 -2.96 33.12
C GLU A 231 -8.97 -1.88 32.43
N ARG A 232 -7.94 -2.32 31.67
CA ARG A 232 -7.08 -1.39 30.95
C ARG A 232 -7.82 -0.73 29.80
N LEU A 233 -8.58 -1.48 29.01
CA LEU A 233 -9.36 -0.89 27.91
C LEU A 233 -10.41 0.10 28.43
N VAL A 234 -11.11 -0.24 29.51
CA VAL A 234 -12.07 0.67 30.16
C VAL A 234 -11.36 1.96 30.58
N SER A 235 -10.24 1.85 31.30
CA SER A 235 -9.45 3.02 31.72
C SER A 235 -8.97 3.87 30.54
N THR A 236 -8.50 3.22 29.44
CA THR A 236 -8.04 3.92 28.23
C THR A 236 -9.19 4.71 27.58
N VAL A 237 -10.38 4.11 27.43
CA VAL A 237 -11.56 4.77 26.88
C VAL A 237 -12.04 5.90 27.79
N GLU A 238 -12.07 5.72 29.10
CA GLU A 238 -12.44 6.76 30.05
C GLU A 238 -11.50 7.95 30.01
N GLN A 239 -10.19 7.73 30.02
CA GLN A 239 -9.17 8.78 29.88
C GLN A 239 -9.32 9.54 28.56
N PHE A 240 -9.55 8.81 27.46
CA PHE A 240 -9.82 9.43 26.17
C PHE A 240 -11.08 10.31 26.23
N ASN A 241 -12.19 9.77 26.74
CA ASN A 241 -13.46 10.51 26.83
C ASN A 241 -13.35 11.78 27.68
N GLN A 242 -12.61 11.74 28.80
CA GLN A 242 -12.38 12.91 29.66
C GLN A 242 -11.53 13.99 28.97
N ALA A 243 -10.65 13.58 28.08
CA ALA A 243 -9.76 14.47 27.34
C ALA A 243 -10.42 15.13 26.13
N VAL A 244 -11.53 14.57 25.62
CA VAL A 244 -12.23 15.13 24.45
C VAL A 244 -12.74 16.55 24.76
N ARG A 245 -12.46 17.46 23.82
CA ARG A 245 -13.02 18.82 23.83
C ARG A 245 -14.10 18.90 22.76
N PRO A 246 -15.27 19.44 23.11
CA PRO A 246 -16.36 19.57 22.15
C PRO A 246 -15.98 20.52 21.02
N GLY A 247 -16.41 20.17 19.81
CA GLY A 247 -16.23 20.93 18.60
C GLY A 247 -17.36 20.65 17.62
N HIS A 248 -17.25 21.17 16.42
CA HIS A 248 -18.18 20.86 15.34
C HIS A 248 -17.64 19.68 14.51
N PHE A 249 -18.17 18.49 14.74
CA PHE A 249 -17.74 17.28 14.03
C PHE A 249 -18.09 17.34 12.54
N ASP A 250 -17.06 17.33 11.69
CA ASP A 250 -17.20 17.18 10.25
C ASP A 250 -16.03 16.35 9.68
N HIS A 251 -16.29 15.10 9.35
CA HIS A 251 -15.28 14.18 8.80
C HIS A 251 -14.76 14.58 7.40
N ALA A 252 -15.39 15.56 6.74
CA ALA A 252 -14.98 16.06 5.43
C ALA A 252 -13.92 17.18 5.49
N VAL A 253 -13.67 17.72 6.68
CA VAL A 253 -12.66 18.76 6.94
C VAL A 253 -11.78 18.35 8.12
N LEU A 254 -10.66 18.99 8.32
CA LEU A 254 -9.90 18.92 9.56
C LEU A 254 -10.66 19.77 10.59
N ASP A 255 -11.51 19.11 11.37
CA ASP A 255 -12.42 19.74 12.31
C ASP A 255 -11.73 20.15 13.62
N ASP A 256 -12.47 20.77 14.53
CA ASP A 256 -11.99 21.23 15.83
C ASP A 256 -12.30 20.26 16.99
N CYS A 257 -12.79 19.05 16.69
CA CYS A 257 -13.00 18.01 17.69
C CYS A 257 -11.67 17.34 18.04
N GLN A 258 -11.07 17.71 19.16
CA GLN A 258 -9.74 17.26 19.57
C GLN A 258 -9.70 16.76 21.01
N THR A 259 -8.57 16.18 21.41
CA THR A 259 -8.29 15.86 22.82
C THR A 259 -7.23 16.79 23.40
N GLU A 260 -7.30 17.04 24.70
CA GLU A 260 -6.31 17.79 25.46
C GLU A 260 -5.86 17.03 26.69
N GLY A 261 -4.57 17.15 27.03
CA GLY A 261 -4.01 16.60 28.27
C GLY A 261 -3.74 15.10 28.25
N ILE A 262 -3.80 14.43 27.09
CA ILE A 262 -3.42 13.02 26.93
C ILE A 262 -2.39 12.84 25.83
N HIS A 263 -1.64 11.75 25.93
CA HIS A 263 -0.68 11.34 24.90
C HIS A 263 -0.89 9.85 24.52
N PRO A 264 -0.97 9.53 23.21
CA PRO A 264 -1.02 10.45 22.07
C PRO A 264 -2.32 11.29 22.07
N ALA A 265 -2.22 12.52 21.61
CA ALA A 265 -3.39 13.33 21.33
C ALA A 265 -4.20 12.73 20.17
N LYS A 266 -5.46 13.13 20.03
CA LYS A 266 -6.23 13.01 18.80
C LYS A 266 -6.60 14.40 18.34
N THR A 267 -6.04 14.84 17.19
CA THR A 267 -6.09 16.23 16.77
C THR A 267 -7.35 16.64 16.03
N HIS A 268 -8.08 15.68 15.42
CA HIS A 268 -9.34 15.91 14.74
C HIS A 268 -10.28 14.73 14.96
N TRP A 269 -11.57 14.96 14.76
CA TRP A 269 -12.65 13.95 14.82
C TRP A 269 -12.72 13.19 16.15
N ALA A 270 -12.29 13.84 17.24
CA ALA A 270 -12.36 13.26 18.56
C ALA A 270 -13.79 13.38 19.13
N LEU A 271 -14.50 12.26 19.13
CA LEU A 271 -15.81 12.12 19.80
C LEU A 271 -15.69 11.16 20.97
N PRO A 272 -16.39 11.38 22.09
CA PRO A 272 -16.45 10.43 23.19
C PRO A 272 -16.95 9.07 22.70
N ILE A 273 -16.35 7.99 23.16
CA ILE A 273 -16.77 6.60 22.89
C ILE A 273 -17.67 6.17 24.06
N ASN A 274 -18.98 6.47 23.97
CA ASN A 274 -19.92 6.33 25.07
C ASN A 274 -21.32 5.86 24.68
N GLU A 275 -21.57 5.57 23.40
CA GLU A 275 -22.87 5.11 22.90
C GLU A 275 -22.80 3.66 22.43
N PRO A 276 -23.38 2.70 23.16
CA PRO A 276 -23.42 1.31 22.72
C PRO A 276 -24.35 1.11 21.49
N PRO A 277 -24.21 0.04 20.72
CA PRO A 277 -23.19 -0.99 20.88
C PRO A 277 -21.80 -0.50 20.46
N PHE A 278 -20.80 -0.88 21.27
CA PHE A 278 -19.39 -0.69 20.94
C PHE A 278 -18.95 -1.75 19.94
N THR A 279 -18.03 -1.41 19.06
CA THR A 279 -17.53 -2.34 18.02
C THR A 279 -16.01 -2.30 17.96
N GLY A 280 -15.40 -3.47 17.86
CA GLY A 280 -13.95 -3.61 17.74
C GLY A 280 -13.54 -4.45 16.54
N TYR A 281 -12.43 -4.07 15.90
CA TYR A 281 -11.84 -4.76 14.76
C TYR A 281 -10.38 -5.07 15.06
N PRO A 282 -9.95 -6.35 14.97
CA PRO A 282 -8.53 -6.69 15.10
C PRO A 282 -7.79 -6.28 13.81
N LEU A 283 -6.60 -5.70 13.97
CA LEU A 283 -5.78 -5.14 12.90
C LEU A 283 -4.43 -5.84 12.80
N ARG A 284 -4.01 -6.15 11.58
CA ARG A 284 -2.64 -6.57 11.22
C ARG A 284 -2.06 -5.62 10.18
N PRO A 285 -0.71 -5.56 10.05
CA PRO A 285 -0.07 -4.85 8.94
C PRO A 285 -0.42 -5.51 7.61
N GLY A 286 -0.98 -4.74 6.67
CA GLY A 286 -1.24 -5.18 5.31
C GLY A 286 -0.37 -4.41 4.34
N ILE A 287 0.69 -5.04 3.81
CA ILE A 287 1.59 -4.39 2.86
C ILE A 287 1.09 -4.52 1.43
N THR A 288 1.08 -3.43 0.71
CA THR A 288 0.59 -3.35 -0.69
C THR A 288 1.69 -2.99 -1.67
N PHE A 289 2.74 -2.28 -1.19
CA PHE A 289 3.65 -1.56 -2.08
C PHE A 289 4.96 -1.28 -1.34
N THR A 290 6.10 -1.59 -1.94
CA THR A 290 7.43 -1.30 -1.40
C THR A 290 8.03 -0.05 -2.05
N TYR A 291 8.86 0.73 -1.33
CA TYR A 291 9.43 1.96 -1.87
C TYR A 291 10.85 1.80 -2.39
N LEU A 292 11.63 0.85 -1.84
CA LEU A 292 12.93 0.52 -2.43
C LEU A 292 12.74 0.02 -3.86
N GLY A 293 13.43 0.63 -4.80
CA GLY A 293 13.37 0.27 -6.21
C GLY A 293 14.55 0.81 -7.01
N LEU A 294 14.44 0.71 -8.32
CA LEU A 294 15.45 1.20 -9.25
C LEU A 294 15.45 2.72 -9.33
N LYS A 295 16.64 3.31 -9.32
CA LYS A 295 16.81 4.72 -9.64
C LYS A 295 16.76 4.91 -11.16
N VAL A 296 15.97 5.88 -11.61
CA VAL A 296 15.77 6.20 -13.03
C VAL A 296 16.02 7.68 -13.31
N ASP A 297 16.34 7.99 -14.57
CA ASP A 297 16.39 9.37 -15.05
C ASP A 297 15.02 9.87 -15.53
N HIS A 298 14.97 11.07 -16.10
CA HIS A 298 13.73 11.69 -16.61
C HIS A 298 13.13 10.98 -17.82
N ASP A 299 13.91 10.18 -18.54
CA ASP A 299 13.47 9.33 -19.64
C ASP A 299 13.11 7.91 -19.18
N MET A 300 13.09 7.67 -17.86
CA MET A 300 12.86 6.36 -17.21
C MET A 300 13.94 5.32 -17.52
N ARG A 301 15.13 5.72 -17.95
CA ARG A 301 16.26 4.82 -18.10
C ARG A 301 16.82 4.41 -16.74
N VAL A 302 17.08 3.13 -16.57
CA VAL A 302 17.67 2.61 -15.33
C VAL A 302 19.09 3.12 -15.18
N LEU A 303 19.43 3.66 -14.02
CA LEU A 303 20.81 4.06 -13.72
C LEU A 303 21.61 2.85 -13.26
N MET A 304 22.80 2.68 -13.84
CA MET A 304 23.74 1.62 -13.50
C MET A 304 24.96 2.23 -12.79
N GLN A 305 25.51 1.54 -11.79
CA GLN A 305 26.74 1.94 -11.13
C GLN A 305 27.91 1.67 -12.06
N GLY A 306 28.57 2.73 -12.54
CA GLY A 306 29.75 2.66 -13.38
C GLY A 306 31.02 3.10 -12.61
N ALA A 307 32.20 2.93 -13.24
CA ALA A 307 33.49 3.30 -12.64
C ALA A 307 33.63 4.80 -12.36
N SER A 308 32.87 5.65 -13.05
CA SER A 308 32.85 7.12 -12.91
C SER A 308 31.60 7.68 -12.23
N GLY A 309 30.70 6.83 -11.73
CA GLY A 309 29.42 7.19 -11.15
C GLY A 309 28.25 6.47 -11.77
N ALA A 310 27.03 6.90 -11.50
CA ALA A 310 25.83 6.26 -12.05
C ALA A 310 25.61 6.72 -13.51
N ASP A 311 25.81 5.80 -14.46
CA ASP A 311 25.48 6.00 -15.88
C ASP A 311 24.10 5.42 -16.17
N HIS A 312 23.35 6.02 -17.09
CA HIS A 312 22.07 5.48 -17.52
C HIS A 312 22.25 4.36 -18.55
N SER A 313 21.44 3.32 -18.44
CA SER A 313 21.35 2.30 -19.48
C SER A 313 20.73 2.90 -20.75
N GLU A 314 21.30 2.60 -21.90
CA GLU A 314 20.79 3.11 -23.18
C GLU A 314 19.44 2.50 -23.60
N ASN A 315 19.14 1.28 -23.13
CA ASN A 315 18.03 0.48 -23.65
C ASN A 315 17.26 -0.32 -22.59
N LEU A 316 17.51 -0.05 -21.29
CA LEU A 316 16.76 -0.62 -20.17
C LEU A 316 16.02 0.49 -19.43
N PHE A 317 14.71 0.36 -19.33
CA PHE A 317 13.80 1.32 -18.72
C PHE A 317 13.03 0.68 -17.57
N ALA A 318 12.47 1.50 -16.66
CA ALA A 318 11.62 1.01 -15.59
C ALA A 318 10.35 1.83 -15.46
N ALA A 319 9.26 1.18 -15.03
CA ALA A 319 7.98 1.85 -14.80
C ALA A 319 7.21 1.21 -13.63
N GLY A 320 6.38 2.00 -12.98
CA GLY A 320 5.51 1.51 -11.90
C GLY A 320 6.23 1.37 -10.58
N GLU A 321 5.80 0.41 -9.78
CA GLU A 321 6.28 0.23 -8.41
C GLU A 321 7.78 -0.02 -8.31
N ILE A 322 8.36 -0.77 -9.25
CA ILE A 322 9.80 -1.07 -9.26
C ILE A 322 10.72 0.17 -9.22
N CYS A 323 10.18 1.34 -9.53
CA CYS A 323 10.91 2.61 -9.47
C CYS A 323 10.17 3.69 -8.64
N ALA A 324 9.25 3.28 -7.76
CA ALA A 324 8.43 4.18 -6.97
C ALA A 324 9.22 5.06 -6.00
N GLY A 325 10.37 4.60 -5.51
CA GLY A 325 11.24 5.35 -4.62
C GLY A 325 11.80 6.65 -5.21
N ASN A 326 11.70 6.84 -6.54
CA ASN A 326 12.01 8.14 -7.16
C ASN A 326 10.99 9.25 -6.80
N VAL A 327 9.81 8.86 -6.29
CA VAL A 327 8.72 9.78 -5.90
C VAL A 327 8.35 9.62 -4.43
N LEU A 328 8.27 8.38 -3.94
CA LEU A 328 7.80 8.05 -2.60
C LEU A 328 8.96 7.90 -1.61
N GLY A 329 8.89 8.64 -0.51
CA GLY A 329 9.85 8.53 0.60
C GLY A 329 9.20 8.07 1.90
N LYS A 330 8.22 8.82 2.39
CA LYS A 330 7.47 8.51 3.61
C LYS A 330 5.98 8.79 3.38
N GLY A 331 5.13 7.86 3.78
CA GLY A 331 3.68 7.97 3.58
C GLY A 331 3.26 7.73 2.12
N TYR A 332 1.97 7.95 1.86
CA TYR A 332 1.35 7.63 0.58
C TYR A 332 0.05 8.45 0.43
N VAL A 333 -0.22 8.94 -0.74
CA VAL A 333 -1.52 9.57 -1.05
C VAL A 333 -2.31 8.63 -1.95
N ALA A 334 -3.58 8.42 -1.64
CA ALA A 334 -4.45 7.56 -2.43
C ALA A 334 -4.42 7.93 -3.91
N GLY A 335 -4.14 6.94 -4.77
CA GLY A 335 -4.02 7.10 -6.22
C GLY A 335 -2.60 7.37 -6.74
N VAL A 336 -1.60 7.71 -5.88
CA VAL A 336 -0.25 8.03 -6.36
C VAL A 336 0.42 6.83 -7.06
N GLY A 337 0.21 5.60 -6.60
CA GLY A 337 0.76 4.40 -7.26
C GLY A 337 0.25 4.23 -8.69
N MET A 338 -1.06 4.49 -8.92
CA MET A 338 -1.65 4.49 -10.27
C MET A 338 -1.07 5.61 -11.13
N THR A 339 -0.83 6.78 -10.55
CA THR A 339 -0.22 7.92 -11.24
C THR A 339 1.21 7.60 -11.66
N ILE A 340 2.02 7.04 -10.75
CA ILE A 340 3.40 6.58 -11.04
C ILE A 340 3.38 5.57 -12.20
N GLY A 341 2.53 4.53 -12.12
CA GLY A 341 2.43 3.52 -13.16
C GLY A 341 2.06 4.11 -14.52
N THR A 342 1.08 5.02 -14.55
CA THR A 342 0.61 5.64 -15.79
C THR A 342 1.63 6.60 -16.40
N VAL A 343 2.18 7.51 -15.60
CA VAL A 343 3.13 8.54 -16.08
C VAL A 343 4.45 7.91 -16.49
N PHE A 344 5.03 7.08 -15.61
CA PHE A 344 6.32 6.44 -15.87
C PHE A 344 6.21 5.42 -17.01
N GLY A 345 5.12 4.64 -17.07
CA GLY A 345 4.86 3.71 -18.17
C GLY A 345 4.77 4.41 -19.51
N ARG A 346 4.10 5.57 -19.57
CA ARG A 346 4.02 6.37 -20.79
C ARG A 346 5.38 6.94 -21.23
N ILE A 347 6.20 7.44 -20.28
CA ILE A 347 7.53 7.96 -20.57
C ILE A 347 8.46 6.82 -21.00
N ALA A 348 8.51 5.73 -20.23
CA ALA A 348 9.32 4.55 -20.55
C ALA A 348 8.99 3.97 -21.94
N GLY A 349 7.70 3.84 -22.26
CA GLY A 349 7.25 3.36 -23.58
C GLY A 349 7.74 4.22 -24.72
N ARG A 350 7.64 5.55 -24.62
CA ARG A 350 8.16 6.48 -25.63
C ARG A 350 9.68 6.40 -25.77
N SER A 351 10.38 6.36 -24.64
CA SER A 351 11.85 6.30 -24.63
C SER A 351 12.37 4.98 -25.19
N ALA A 352 11.74 3.85 -24.81
CA ALA A 352 12.08 2.54 -25.35
C ALA A 352 11.82 2.47 -26.86
N ALA A 353 10.69 2.99 -27.36
CA ALA A 353 10.40 3.02 -28.79
C ALA A 353 11.45 3.83 -29.57
N ARG A 354 11.86 4.98 -29.07
CA ARG A 354 12.93 5.79 -29.68
C ARG A 354 14.28 5.04 -29.71
N ALA A 355 14.65 4.42 -28.60
CA ALA A 355 15.89 3.63 -28.49
C ALA A 355 15.87 2.39 -29.41
N ALA A 356 14.69 1.81 -29.67
CA ALA A 356 14.52 0.72 -30.64
C ALA A 356 14.56 1.16 -32.12
N GLY A 357 14.65 2.47 -32.37
CA GLY A 357 14.70 3.02 -33.73
C GLY A 357 13.35 3.41 -34.33
N HIS A 358 12.28 3.44 -33.54
CA HIS A 358 10.97 3.96 -33.98
C HIS A 358 10.92 5.49 -33.88
N ARG A 359 10.59 6.17 -34.97
CA ARG A 359 10.28 7.61 -34.93
C ARG A 359 8.91 7.81 -34.28
N ALA A 360 8.81 8.73 -33.31
CA ALA A 360 7.51 9.14 -32.78
C ALA A 360 6.68 9.72 -33.96
N GLN A 361 5.54 9.13 -34.26
CA GLN A 361 4.53 9.80 -35.05
C GLN A 361 4.05 10.98 -34.20
N SER A 362 4.16 12.19 -34.73
CA SER A 362 3.57 13.39 -34.13
C SER A 362 2.07 13.18 -34.04
N ALA A 363 1.53 13.12 -32.82
CA ALA A 363 0.10 13.10 -32.55
C ALA A 363 -0.44 14.53 -32.59
#